data_b10e62e605b27cf71e20194703c8242c
#
_entry.id   b10e62e605b27cf71e20194703c8242c
#
_cell.length_a   1.000
_cell.length_b   1.000
_cell.length_c   1.000
_cell.angle_alpha   90.00
_cell.angle_beta   90.00
_cell.angle_gamma   90.00
#
_symmetry.space_group_name_H-M   'P 1'
#
loop_
_entity.id
_entity.type
_entity.pdbx_description
1 polymer ?
#
loop_
_entity_poly.entity_id
_entity_poly.type
_entity_poly.pdbx_seq_one_letter_code
_entity_poly.pdbx_strand_id
1 'polypeptide(L)'
;MLLGGIALLVGSYGYVEYSSHGKTYASTARIPKNKVGLLLGTSPVSSYTKKANPYYYYRIDAAVKLYKSGKIDRILISGDNSPKTYSEPDMMKNDLVKRGVPSNHIYLDFAGFRTLDSVVRAKKVFKLNEFTIISQEFHNERAICLAQWYGIKAIGYNARDISKRKGIMVQIREIFARVKLVLDMIVNKQPRFLGDTIEIN
;
A
#
# COMPACT_ATOMS: atom_id res chain seq x y z
N MET A 1 0.95 8.08 -33.19
CA MET A 1 0.90 8.50 -31.77
C MET A 1 -0.20 7.81 -30.97
N LEU A 2 -1.45 7.71 -31.46
CA LEU A 2 -2.56 7.06 -30.72
C LEU A 2 -2.29 5.59 -30.39
N LEU A 3 -1.79 4.80 -31.33
CA LEU A 3 -1.46 3.37 -31.14
C LEU A 3 -0.39 3.15 -30.06
N GLY A 4 0.63 4.01 -29.97
CA GLY A 4 1.66 3.92 -28.93
C GLY A 4 1.12 4.19 -27.53
N GLY A 5 0.18 5.12 -27.39
CA GLY A 5 -0.49 5.40 -26.12
C GLY A 5 -1.35 4.22 -25.64
N ILE A 6 -2.11 3.59 -26.55
CA ILE A 6 -2.93 2.42 -26.25
C ILE A 6 -2.03 1.22 -25.86
N ALA A 7 -0.95 0.99 -26.61
CA ALA A 7 0.01 -0.09 -26.30
C ALA A 7 0.64 0.09 -24.91
N LEU A 8 0.98 1.32 -24.52
CA LEU A 8 1.50 1.63 -23.20
C LEU A 8 0.47 1.36 -22.08
N LEU A 9 -0.80 1.75 -22.30
CA LEU A 9 -1.88 1.50 -21.35
C LEU A 9 -2.10 -0.01 -21.14
N VAL A 10 -2.29 -0.76 -22.23
CA VAL A 10 -2.55 -2.21 -22.17
C VAL A 10 -1.33 -2.96 -21.63
N GLY A 11 -0.12 -2.60 -22.08
CA GLY A 11 1.12 -3.21 -21.61
C GLY A 11 1.37 -2.97 -20.12
N SER A 12 1.16 -1.74 -19.65
CA SER A 12 1.31 -1.41 -18.21
C SER A 12 0.28 -2.15 -17.36
N TYR A 13 -0.95 -2.27 -17.84
CA TYR A 13 -2.00 -3.01 -17.13
C TYR A 13 -1.64 -4.49 -17.01
N GLY A 14 -1.33 -5.15 -18.14
CA GLY A 14 -0.97 -6.57 -18.17
C GLY A 14 0.31 -6.88 -17.37
N TYR A 15 1.30 -5.98 -17.41
CA TYR A 15 2.55 -6.17 -16.65
C TYR A 15 2.30 -6.15 -15.13
N VAL A 16 1.50 -5.21 -14.63
CA VAL A 16 1.17 -5.14 -13.20
C VAL A 16 0.38 -6.38 -12.76
N GLU A 17 -0.60 -6.80 -13.55
CA GLU A 17 -1.43 -7.96 -13.27
C GLU A 17 -0.60 -9.27 -13.28
N TYR A 18 0.25 -9.45 -14.29
CA TYR A 18 1.17 -10.59 -14.37
C TYR A 18 2.13 -10.64 -13.17
N SER A 19 2.72 -9.50 -12.80
CA SER A 19 3.67 -9.41 -11.68
C SER A 19 3.04 -9.77 -10.33
N SER A 20 1.77 -9.44 -10.13
CA SER A 20 1.04 -9.68 -8.88
C SER A 20 0.25 -10.98 -8.86
N HIS A 21 0.19 -11.69 -9.99
CA HIS A 21 -0.59 -12.92 -10.10
C HIS A 21 -0.23 -13.94 -9.03
N GLY A 22 -1.24 -14.48 -8.34
CA GLY A 22 -1.09 -15.46 -7.27
C GLY A 22 -0.47 -14.93 -5.96
N LYS A 23 -0.24 -13.60 -5.84
CA LYS A 23 0.40 -12.97 -4.67
C LYS A 23 -0.55 -12.11 -3.85
N THR A 24 -1.82 -12.01 -4.21
CA THR A 24 -2.86 -11.31 -3.43
C THR A 24 -3.78 -12.31 -2.75
N TYR A 25 -4.20 -12.00 -1.53
CA TYR A 25 -4.99 -12.88 -0.69
C TYR A 25 -6.13 -12.11 -0.03
N ALA A 26 -7.34 -12.68 -0.03
CA ALA A 26 -8.50 -12.13 0.67
C ALA A 26 -8.83 -12.89 1.98
N SER A 27 -8.09 -13.98 2.28
CA SER A 27 -8.33 -14.85 3.43
C SER A 27 -7.09 -14.98 4.29
N THR A 28 -7.26 -14.79 5.61
CA THR A 28 -6.19 -15.02 6.59
C THR A 28 -5.79 -16.49 6.70
N ALA A 29 -6.66 -17.43 6.33
CA ALA A 29 -6.33 -18.84 6.34
C ALA A 29 -5.29 -19.21 5.26
N ARG A 30 -5.37 -18.55 4.09
CA ARG A 30 -4.52 -18.87 2.92
C ARG A 30 -3.24 -18.04 2.82
N ILE A 31 -3.23 -16.83 3.40
CA ILE A 31 -2.06 -15.96 3.29
C ILE A 31 -0.89 -16.51 4.12
N PRO A 32 0.34 -16.59 3.56
CA PRO A 32 1.54 -16.89 4.33
C PRO A 32 1.79 -15.86 5.43
N LYS A 33 2.47 -16.27 6.51
CA LYS A 33 2.91 -15.34 7.58
C LYS A 33 4.13 -14.55 7.11
N ASN A 34 4.14 -13.26 7.44
CA ASN A 34 5.30 -12.37 7.38
C ASN A 34 5.48 -11.67 8.73
N LYS A 35 6.70 -11.26 9.08
CA LYS A 35 6.95 -10.50 10.32
C LYS A 35 6.21 -9.16 10.30
N VAL A 36 6.23 -8.45 9.16
CA VAL A 36 5.73 -7.07 9.04
C VAL A 36 4.61 -6.96 8.01
N GLY A 37 3.53 -6.27 8.39
CA GLY A 37 2.52 -5.76 7.48
C GLY A 37 2.78 -4.30 7.13
N LEU A 38 2.97 -3.98 5.85
CA LEU A 38 3.04 -2.61 5.32
C LEU A 38 1.61 -2.12 5.04
N LEU A 39 1.07 -1.32 5.94
CA LEU A 39 -0.24 -0.69 5.79
C LEU A 39 -0.09 0.61 5.00
N LEU A 40 -0.65 0.64 3.79
CA LEU A 40 -0.60 1.82 2.94
C LEU A 40 -1.61 2.88 3.40
N GLY A 41 -1.11 4.11 3.59
CA GLY A 41 -1.89 5.24 4.05
C GLY A 41 -3.02 5.65 3.11
N THR A 42 -4.03 6.24 3.69
CA THR A 42 -5.13 6.92 2.99
C THR A 42 -5.90 7.78 3.98
N SER A 43 -6.47 8.88 3.49
CA SER A 43 -7.27 9.80 4.31
C SER A 43 -8.56 9.16 4.82
N PRO A 44 -8.98 9.41 6.08
CA PRO A 44 -10.30 9.03 6.60
C PRO A 44 -11.46 9.79 5.95
N VAL A 45 -11.16 10.90 5.28
CA VAL A 45 -12.14 11.71 4.55
C VAL A 45 -11.81 11.70 3.06
N SER A 46 -12.78 11.39 2.23
CA SER A 46 -12.62 11.39 0.77
C SER A 46 -12.36 12.80 0.25
N SER A 47 -11.29 12.99 -0.51
CA SER A 47 -10.98 14.26 -1.18
C SER A 47 -12.05 14.68 -2.19
N TYR A 48 -12.77 13.72 -2.77
CA TYR A 48 -13.81 13.94 -3.79
C TYR A 48 -15.17 14.27 -3.17
N THR A 49 -15.60 13.48 -2.19
CA THR A 49 -16.97 13.59 -1.64
C THR A 49 -17.05 14.38 -0.34
N LYS A 50 -15.89 14.68 0.28
CA LYS A 50 -15.79 15.27 1.62
C LYS A 50 -16.49 14.49 2.73
N LYS A 51 -16.87 13.24 2.45
CA LYS A 51 -17.50 12.31 3.39
C LYS A 51 -16.48 11.27 3.88
N ALA A 52 -16.87 10.47 4.86
CA ALA A 52 -16.07 9.36 5.36
C ALA A 52 -15.59 8.47 4.20
N ASN A 53 -14.31 8.12 4.23
CA ASN A 53 -13.67 7.32 3.19
C ASN A 53 -13.71 5.83 3.57
N PRO A 54 -14.54 5.01 2.93
CA PRO A 54 -14.64 3.58 3.26
C PRO A 54 -13.31 2.84 3.11
N TYR A 55 -12.46 3.24 2.17
CA TYR A 55 -11.14 2.62 1.97
C TYR A 55 -10.27 2.69 3.21
N TYR A 56 -10.33 3.81 3.95
CA TYR A 56 -9.62 3.98 5.22
C TYR A 56 -10.05 2.91 6.23
N TYR A 57 -11.35 2.84 6.52
CA TYR A 57 -11.88 1.92 7.52
C TYR A 57 -11.64 0.46 7.14
N TYR A 58 -11.78 0.11 5.86
CA TYR A 58 -11.53 -1.25 5.37
C TYR A 58 -10.06 -1.65 5.48
N ARG A 59 -9.11 -0.70 5.31
CA ARG A 59 -7.68 -0.98 5.54
C ARG A 59 -7.38 -1.20 7.01
N ILE A 60 -7.95 -0.39 7.90
CA ILE A 60 -7.82 -0.59 9.34
C ILE A 60 -8.39 -1.96 9.75
N ASP A 61 -9.59 -2.32 9.27
CA ASP A 61 -10.19 -3.64 9.53
C ASP A 61 -9.30 -4.78 9.05
N ALA A 62 -8.73 -4.67 7.85
CA ALA A 62 -7.84 -5.66 7.27
C ALA A 62 -6.55 -5.82 8.09
N ALA A 63 -5.93 -4.72 8.50
CA ALA A 63 -4.72 -4.74 9.31
C ALA A 63 -4.95 -5.39 10.69
N VAL A 64 -6.03 -5.01 11.38
CA VAL A 64 -6.42 -5.62 12.67
C VAL A 64 -6.69 -7.11 12.52
N LYS A 65 -7.43 -7.51 11.47
CA LYS A 65 -7.73 -8.92 11.21
C LYS A 65 -6.46 -9.73 10.95
N LEU A 66 -5.54 -9.20 10.15
CA LEU A 66 -4.30 -9.87 9.82
C LEU A 66 -3.39 -9.99 11.05
N TYR A 67 -3.30 -8.94 11.87
CA TYR A 67 -2.55 -8.93 13.12
C TYR A 67 -3.12 -9.94 14.14
N LYS A 68 -4.43 -9.87 14.40
CA LYS A 68 -5.10 -10.78 15.37
C LYS A 68 -5.07 -12.25 14.95
N SER A 69 -4.96 -12.53 13.65
CA SER A 69 -4.79 -13.91 13.15
C SER A 69 -3.34 -14.43 13.21
N GLY A 70 -2.39 -13.64 13.75
CA GLY A 70 -0.97 -14.01 13.85
C GLY A 70 -0.24 -14.10 12.53
N LYS A 71 -0.80 -13.49 11.47
CA LYS A 71 -0.19 -13.50 10.13
C LYS A 71 0.85 -12.40 9.92
N ILE A 72 0.82 -11.40 10.80
CA ILE A 72 1.88 -10.39 10.97
C ILE A 72 2.10 -10.14 12.45
N ASP A 73 3.34 -9.81 12.84
CA ASP A 73 3.71 -9.52 14.21
C ASP A 73 3.86 -8.01 14.46
N ARG A 74 4.15 -7.23 13.41
CA ARG A 74 4.35 -5.77 13.43
C ARG A 74 3.60 -5.12 12.26
N ILE A 75 3.26 -3.84 12.44
CA ILE A 75 2.63 -3.02 11.39
C ILE A 75 3.49 -1.80 11.13
N LEU A 76 3.92 -1.62 9.89
CA LEU A 76 4.51 -0.38 9.39
C LEU A 76 3.42 0.39 8.63
N ILE A 77 3.03 1.54 9.15
CA ILE A 77 2.07 2.44 8.48
C ILE A 77 2.87 3.44 7.66
N SER A 78 2.67 3.46 6.34
CA SER A 78 3.34 4.40 5.45
C SER A 78 2.32 5.28 4.75
N GLY A 79 2.36 6.58 5.02
CA GLY A 79 1.38 7.54 4.55
C GLY A 79 1.89 8.96 4.44
N ASP A 80 1.01 9.87 4.04
CA ASP A 80 1.29 11.29 3.83
C ASP A 80 1.22 12.06 5.16
N ASN A 81 2.19 12.94 5.37
CA ASN A 81 2.26 13.90 6.47
C ASN A 81 2.54 15.33 5.96
N SER A 82 2.15 15.63 4.71
CA SER A 82 2.48 16.91 4.06
C SER A 82 1.86 18.15 4.73
N PRO A 83 0.60 18.17 5.14
CA PRO A 83 0.06 19.27 5.95
C PRO A 83 0.46 19.13 7.41
N LYS A 84 1.00 20.19 8.04
CA LYS A 84 1.39 20.19 9.47
C LYS A 84 0.26 19.79 10.45
N THR A 85 -1.00 19.87 10.03
CA THR A 85 -2.18 19.55 10.84
C THR A 85 -2.79 18.20 10.52
N TYR A 86 -2.17 17.41 9.61
CA TYR A 86 -2.74 16.18 9.11
C TYR A 86 -1.66 15.11 8.91
N SER A 87 -1.77 14.02 9.63
CA SER A 87 -0.88 12.86 9.54
C SER A 87 -1.69 11.59 9.38
N GLU A 88 -1.64 10.98 8.19
CA GLU A 88 -2.27 9.68 7.95
C GLU A 88 -1.72 8.59 8.88
N PRO A 89 -0.38 8.47 9.06
CA PRO A 89 0.17 7.44 9.94
C PRO A 89 -0.31 7.55 11.38
N ASP A 90 -0.35 8.77 11.96
CA ASP A 90 -0.80 8.95 13.34
C ASP A 90 -2.29 8.63 13.52
N MET A 91 -3.13 9.05 12.58
CA MET A 91 -4.56 8.75 12.62
C MET A 91 -4.81 7.24 12.54
N MET A 92 -4.14 6.56 11.60
CA MET A 92 -4.25 5.11 11.45
C MET A 92 -3.71 4.35 12.66
N LYS A 93 -2.59 4.82 13.27
CA LYS A 93 -2.06 4.26 14.52
C LYS A 93 -3.07 4.34 15.65
N ASN A 94 -3.66 5.52 15.84
CA ASN A 94 -4.67 5.73 16.88
C ASN A 94 -5.87 4.78 16.73
N ASP A 95 -6.33 4.57 15.51
CA ASP A 95 -7.45 3.66 15.26
C ASP A 95 -7.08 2.18 15.41
N LEU A 96 -5.86 1.78 15.06
CA LEU A 96 -5.35 0.42 15.32
C LEU A 96 -5.22 0.15 16.81
N VAL A 97 -4.69 1.11 17.59
CA VAL A 97 -4.57 1.00 19.05
C VAL A 97 -5.93 0.86 19.72
N LYS A 98 -6.92 1.69 19.33
CA LYS A 98 -8.31 1.57 19.81
C LYS A 98 -8.92 0.19 19.53
N ARG A 99 -8.43 -0.51 18.50
CA ARG A 99 -8.89 -1.86 18.14
C ARG A 99 -8.03 -2.99 18.72
N GLY A 100 -7.12 -2.67 19.64
CA GLY A 100 -6.35 -3.63 20.43
C GLY A 100 -5.03 -4.06 19.80
N VAL A 101 -4.47 -3.31 18.85
CA VAL A 101 -3.08 -3.51 18.41
C VAL A 101 -2.15 -2.73 19.35
N PRO A 102 -1.18 -3.38 20.02
CA PRO A 102 -0.26 -2.70 20.92
C PRO A 102 0.53 -1.59 20.20
N SER A 103 0.64 -0.42 20.83
CA SER A 103 1.30 0.74 20.24
C SER A 103 2.77 0.50 19.89
N ASN A 104 3.48 -0.33 20.68
CA ASN A 104 4.87 -0.74 20.44
C ASN A 104 5.04 -1.75 19.30
N HIS A 105 3.96 -2.27 18.72
CA HIS A 105 3.96 -3.10 17.52
C HIS A 105 3.70 -2.29 16.23
N ILE A 106 3.53 -0.97 16.35
CA ILE A 106 3.21 -0.09 15.23
C ILE A 106 4.35 0.88 14.98
N TYR A 107 4.88 0.87 13.77
CA TYR A 107 5.91 1.77 13.27
C TYR A 107 5.31 2.74 12.26
N LEU A 108 5.84 3.97 12.21
CA LEU A 108 5.30 5.03 11.36
C LEU A 108 6.33 5.48 10.34
N ASP A 109 5.91 5.55 9.09
CA ASP A 109 6.61 6.16 7.98
C ASP A 109 5.82 7.38 7.48
N PHE A 110 6.34 8.56 7.75
CA PHE A 110 5.72 9.85 7.44
C PHE A 110 6.04 10.37 6.04
N ALA A 111 6.77 9.61 5.24
CA ALA A 111 7.19 10.01 3.90
C ALA A 111 6.66 9.08 2.78
N GLY A 112 5.56 8.38 3.05
CA GLY A 112 4.87 7.52 2.11
C GLY A 112 3.89 8.26 1.20
N PHE A 113 4.36 9.28 0.46
CA PHE A 113 3.51 10.12 -0.40
C PHE A 113 2.95 9.38 -1.61
N ARG A 114 3.64 8.38 -2.11
CA ARG A 114 3.28 7.54 -3.24
C ARG A 114 3.58 6.08 -2.92
N THR A 115 2.99 5.16 -3.67
CA THR A 115 3.28 3.72 -3.56
C THR A 115 4.79 3.43 -3.66
N LEU A 116 5.50 4.15 -4.57
CA LEU A 116 6.94 4.04 -4.72
C LEU A 116 7.68 4.40 -3.43
N ASP A 117 7.30 5.52 -2.81
CA ASP A 117 7.94 5.96 -1.58
C ASP A 117 7.74 4.93 -0.46
N SER A 118 6.50 4.47 -0.25
CA SER A 118 6.17 3.46 0.77
C SER A 118 6.95 2.15 0.60
N VAL A 119 6.99 1.60 -0.62
CA VAL A 119 7.62 0.31 -0.90
C VAL A 119 9.15 0.40 -0.82
N VAL A 120 9.75 1.44 -1.43
CA VAL A 120 11.21 1.57 -1.45
C VAL A 120 11.74 1.95 -0.07
N ARG A 121 11.02 2.79 0.68
CA ARG A 121 11.38 3.17 2.05
C ARG A 121 11.26 1.99 3.01
N ALA A 122 10.26 1.11 2.86
CA ALA A 122 10.17 -0.13 3.63
C ALA A 122 11.48 -0.94 3.52
N LYS A 123 12.10 -1.02 2.34
CA LYS A 123 13.41 -1.67 2.15
C LYS A 123 14.58 -0.83 2.65
N LYS A 124 14.68 0.42 2.20
CA LYS A 124 15.89 1.24 2.40
C LYS A 124 15.98 1.81 3.81
N VAL A 125 14.86 2.25 4.38
CA VAL A 125 14.79 2.88 5.70
C VAL A 125 14.50 1.84 6.79
N PHE A 126 13.48 1.00 6.58
CA PHE A 126 13.05 0.00 7.59
C PHE A 126 13.70 -1.38 7.43
N LYS A 127 14.64 -1.53 6.48
CA LYS A 127 15.44 -2.75 6.24
C LYS A 127 14.61 -4.01 5.95
N LEU A 128 13.40 -3.87 5.42
CA LEU A 128 12.53 -4.98 5.12
C LEU A 128 12.79 -5.52 3.71
N ASN A 129 13.17 -6.80 3.61
CA ASN A 129 13.33 -7.51 2.34
C ASN A 129 12.09 -8.34 1.97
N GLU A 130 11.20 -8.56 2.96
CA GLU A 130 9.92 -9.24 2.77
C GLU A 130 8.85 -8.65 3.69
N PHE A 131 7.61 -8.54 3.19
CA PHE A 131 6.47 -8.03 3.97
C PHE A 131 5.13 -8.31 3.29
N THR A 132 4.05 -8.18 4.07
CA THR A 132 2.68 -8.22 3.56
C THR A 132 2.15 -6.81 3.36
N ILE A 133 1.78 -6.45 2.15
CA ILE A 133 1.14 -5.16 1.84
C ILE A 133 -0.35 -5.26 2.20
N ILE A 134 -0.87 -4.24 2.88
CA ILE A 134 -2.27 -4.20 3.32
C ILE A 134 -2.94 -3.00 2.67
N SER A 135 -3.78 -3.25 1.68
CA SER A 135 -4.55 -2.24 0.95
C SER A 135 -5.67 -2.90 0.13
N GLN A 136 -6.39 -2.14 -0.70
CA GLN A 136 -7.30 -2.71 -1.70
C GLN A 136 -6.51 -3.47 -2.77
N GLU A 137 -7.14 -4.46 -3.40
CA GLU A 137 -6.51 -5.37 -4.36
C GLU A 137 -5.76 -4.64 -5.47
N PHE A 138 -6.40 -3.71 -6.17
CA PHE A 138 -5.76 -2.91 -7.22
C PHE A 138 -4.49 -2.17 -6.77
N HIS A 139 -4.47 -1.72 -5.51
CA HIS A 139 -3.31 -1.03 -4.93
C HIS A 139 -2.23 -2.03 -4.49
N ASN A 140 -2.63 -3.20 -3.96
CA ASN A 140 -1.71 -4.29 -3.64
C ASN A 140 -0.99 -4.80 -4.88
N GLU A 141 -1.69 -5.02 -5.99
CA GLU A 141 -1.11 -5.44 -7.27
C GLU A 141 -0.01 -4.48 -7.73
N ARG A 142 -0.29 -3.19 -7.71
CA ARG A 142 0.68 -2.17 -8.10
C ARG A 142 1.87 -2.11 -7.15
N ALA A 143 1.64 -2.24 -5.85
CA ALA A 143 2.70 -2.22 -4.85
C ALA A 143 3.57 -3.49 -4.90
N ILE A 144 2.99 -4.67 -5.20
CA ILE A 144 3.71 -5.93 -5.41
C ILE A 144 4.59 -5.84 -6.66
N CYS A 145 4.05 -5.35 -7.78
CA CYS A 145 4.81 -5.14 -9.01
C CYS A 145 6.05 -4.29 -8.75
N LEU A 146 5.88 -3.19 -8.03
CA LEU A 146 6.98 -2.30 -7.65
C LEU A 146 7.97 -2.98 -6.69
N ALA A 147 7.48 -3.72 -5.69
CA ALA A 147 8.31 -4.43 -4.74
C ALA A 147 9.25 -5.42 -5.45
N GLN A 148 8.73 -6.18 -6.42
CA GLN A 148 9.54 -7.09 -7.22
C GLN A 148 10.62 -6.39 -8.04
N TRP A 149 10.30 -5.25 -8.64
CA TRP A 149 11.28 -4.43 -9.37
C TRP A 149 12.47 -4.03 -8.49
N TYR A 150 12.21 -3.76 -7.21
CA TYR A 150 13.26 -3.45 -6.23
C TYR A 150 13.81 -4.68 -5.49
N GLY A 151 13.51 -5.90 -5.95
CA GLY A 151 14.01 -7.14 -5.33
C GLY A 151 13.48 -7.38 -3.92
N ILE A 152 12.21 -7.03 -3.66
CA ILE A 152 11.51 -7.24 -2.40
C ILE A 152 10.51 -8.37 -2.56
N LYS A 153 10.48 -9.32 -1.63
CA LYS A 153 9.47 -10.37 -1.56
C LYS A 153 8.21 -9.82 -0.90
N ALA A 154 7.21 -9.45 -1.69
CA ALA A 154 5.96 -8.91 -1.16
C ALA A 154 4.76 -9.74 -1.61
N ILE A 155 3.82 -9.91 -0.67
CA ILE A 155 2.47 -10.43 -0.93
C ILE A 155 1.45 -9.38 -0.47
N GLY A 156 0.21 -9.47 -0.96
CA GLY A 156 -0.85 -8.51 -0.63
C GLY A 156 -1.98 -9.16 0.17
N TYR A 157 -2.43 -8.50 1.22
CA TYR A 157 -3.68 -8.82 1.88
C TYR A 157 -4.75 -7.80 1.47
N ASN A 158 -5.80 -8.30 0.80
CA ASN A 158 -6.82 -7.45 0.21
C ASN A 158 -7.81 -6.97 1.27
N ALA A 159 -7.78 -5.67 1.55
CA ALA A 159 -8.85 -5.00 2.25
C ALA A 159 -10.13 -5.00 1.39
N ARG A 160 -11.28 -4.97 2.05
CA ARG A 160 -12.57 -4.86 1.36
C ARG A 160 -12.56 -3.68 0.38
N ASP A 161 -13.22 -3.87 -0.76
CA ASP A 161 -13.40 -2.81 -1.75
C ASP A 161 -14.83 -2.26 -1.72
N ILE A 162 -15.04 -1.10 -2.31
CA ILE A 162 -16.36 -0.53 -2.56
C ILE A 162 -16.91 -1.08 -3.89
N SER A 163 -18.23 -0.99 -4.08
CA SER A 163 -18.84 -1.42 -5.34
C SER A 163 -18.25 -0.67 -6.54
N LYS A 164 -18.04 -1.37 -7.67
CA LYS A 164 -17.47 -0.81 -8.91
C LYS A 164 -18.15 0.50 -9.35
N ARG A 165 -19.48 0.60 -9.20
CA ARG A 165 -20.24 1.82 -9.51
C ARG A 165 -19.81 3.04 -8.68
N LYS A 166 -19.55 2.85 -7.38
CA LYS A 166 -19.12 3.93 -6.47
C LYS A 166 -17.64 4.24 -6.61
N GLY A 167 -16.86 3.32 -7.18
CA GLY A 167 -15.40 3.45 -7.32
C GLY A 167 -14.92 3.85 -8.72
N ILE A 168 -15.79 4.24 -9.67
CA ILE A 168 -15.40 4.46 -11.05
C ILE A 168 -14.26 5.47 -11.22
N MET A 169 -14.25 6.56 -10.47
CA MET A 169 -13.17 7.54 -10.50
C MET A 169 -11.85 6.97 -9.99
N VAL A 170 -11.90 6.04 -9.04
CA VAL A 170 -10.73 5.34 -8.54
C VAL A 170 -10.20 4.38 -9.60
N GLN A 171 -11.08 3.68 -10.33
CA GLN A 171 -10.68 2.78 -11.42
C GLN A 171 -10.02 3.54 -12.58
N ILE A 172 -10.58 4.69 -12.98
CA ILE A 172 -9.96 5.55 -14.02
C ILE A 172 -8.57 6.02 -13.55
N ARG A 173 -8.46 6.52 -12.32
CA ARG A 173 -7.19 6.91 -11.73
C ARG A 173 -6.19 5.76 -11.71
N GLU A 174 -6.66 4.54 -11.45
CA GLU A 174 -5.80 3.36 -11.37
C GLU A 174 -5.16 3.00 -12.72
N ILE A 175 -5.89 3.17 -13.84
CA ILE A 175 -5.34 2.97 -15.17
C ILE A 175 -4.10 3.87 -15.37
N PHE A 176 -4.23 5.17 -15.09
CA PHE A 176 -3.11 6.11 -15.19
C PHE A 176 -2.01 5.87 -14.15
N ALA A 177 -2.38 5.40 -12.96
CA ALA A 177 -1.42 5.06 -11.91
C ALA A 177 -0.53 3.87 -12.28
N ARG A 178 -1.05 2.87 -13.01
CA ARG A 178 -0.28 1.74 -13.55
C ARG A 178 0.70 2.20 -14.62
N VAL A 179 0.29 3.06 -15.55
CA VAL A 179 1.20 3.66 -16.54
C VAL A 179 2.31 4.44 -15.85
N LYS A 180 1.93 5.33 -14.92
CA LYS A 180 2.91 6.11 -14.17
C LYS A 180 3.91 5.23 -13.43
N LEU A 181 3.47 4.13 -12.82
CA LEU A 181 4.32 3.17 -12.15
C LEU A 181 5.39 2.62 -13.10
N VAL A 182 4.97 2.14 -14.27
CA VAL A 182 5.90 1.57 -15.28
C VAL A 182 6.91 2.62 -15.74
N LEU A 183 6.45 3.85 -16.00
CA LEU A 183 7.36 4.95 -16.36
C LEU A 183 8.33 5.29 -15.23
N ASP A 184 7.86 5.36 -13.97
CA ASP A 184 8.72 5.60 -12.79
C ASP A 184 9.77 4.49 -12.61
N MET A 185 9.44 3.22 -12.96
CA MET A 185 10.38 2.10 -12.94
C MET A 185 11.44 2.23 -14.05
N ILE A 186 11.02 2.51 -15.29
CA ILE A 186 11.94 2.66 -16.44
C ILE A 186 12.98 3.77 -16.17
N VAL A 187 12.56 4.91 -15.60
CA VAL A 187 13.48 6.01 -15.26
C VAL A 187 14.17 5.82 -13.92
N ASN A 188 14.02 4.66 -13.28
CA ASN A 188 14.58 4.33 -11.96
C ASN A 188 14.31 5.43 -10.91
N LYS A 189 13.05 5.89 -10.87
CA LYS A 189 12.62 6.95 -9.95
C LYS A 189 12.90 6.57 -8.52
N GLN A 190 13.52 7.48 -7.76
CA GLN A 190 13.79 7.27 -6.34
C GLN A 190 12.71 7.93 -5.46
N PRO A 191 12.57 7.50 -4.19
CA PRO A 191 11.73 8.20 -3.21
C PRO A 191 12.14 9.66 -3.06
N ARG A 192 11.16 10.51 -2.76
CA ARG A 192 11.40 11.94 -2.55
C ARG A 192 12.31 12.21 -1.35
N PHE A 193 12.13 11.42 -0.29
CA PHE A 193 12.93 11.48 0.93
C PHE A 193 13.35 10.06 1.32
N LEU A 194 14.62 9.92 1.65
CA LEU A 194 15.16 8.84 2.48
C LEU A 194 15.38 9.42 3.86
N GLY A 195 15.81 8.76 4.79
CA GLY A 195 16.14 9.21 6.14
C GLY A 195 17.06 8.19 6.77
N ASP A 196 17.34 8.34 8.05
CA ASP A 196 18.07 7.37 8.82
C ASP A 196 17.35 6.03 8.86
N THR A 197 18.11 4.98 9.07
CA THR A 197 17.56 3.62 9.13
C THR A 197 16.88 3.36 10.47
N ILE A 198 15.74 2.70 10.40
CA ILE A 198 14.91 2.31 11.55
C ILE A 198 14.72 0.80 11.51
N GLU A 199 15.18 0.08 12.52
CA GLU A 199 14.97 -1.37 12.61
C GLU A 199 13.62 -1.69 13.24
N ILE A 200 12.90 -2.66 12.65
CA ILE A 200 11.65 -3.20 13.18
C ILE A 200 11.95 -4.50 13.93
N ASN A 201 11.92 -4.42 15.24
CA ASN A 201 12.22 -5.52 16.18
C ASN A 201 10.99 -6.41 16.45
#